data_9e90cfd1a5a2d44044fc262af28d4309
#
_entry.id   9e90cfd1a5a2d44044fc262af28d4309
#
_cell.length_a   1.000
_cell.length_b   1.000
_cell.length_c   1.000
_cell.angle_alpha   90.00
_cell.angle_beta   90.00
_cell.angle_gamma   90.00
#
_symmetry.space_group_name_H-M   'P 1'
#
loop_
_entity.id
_entity.type
_entity.pdbx_description
1 polymer ?
#
loop_
_entity_poly.entity_id
_entity_poly.type
_entity_poly.pdbx_seq_one_letter_code
_entity_poly.pdbx_strand_id
1 'polypeptide(L)'
;DILPKIGDGCFIITGRKGSGKSAIAKYIKDNATFEDSMFCEIVKSDAINLEKQIQQSSVESETKLVSFFQWLILVKLVKLILEAKNGDYTPELKAIHNFVRNNRGVVEVDKFSVVEVTTMSKQELNVGSLSRIPIFKAIIERMLGKRLEKAPYYKLLPALKEIVYKVLSFDVFKDYQFVVIFDDLDIGFKSDVDQDKQSLMELIRTAKEFNNDLKEINNTKVIILIRDDIKKVLAGFSADASKIFSSYEVELKWYDGKNENDTRLRKFVNRRIEFNFKQRGLKYLAYDPWLSLFNDDEGCYGTDYNGNARSAFKQILDYTFFRPRDLILFLKNVGTDKYYYPINGQNIG
;
A
#
# COMPACT_ATOMS: atom_id res chain seq x y z
N ASP A 1 9.14 -12.98 3.49
CA ASP A 1 9.49 -13.17 2.07
C ASP A 1 8.52 -12.51 1.07
N ILE A 2 8.02 -11.32 1.42
CA ILE A 2 7.13 -10.54 0.54
C ILE A 2 7.95 -9.49 -0.21
N LEU A 3 8.88 -8.82 0.46
CA LEU A 3 9.71 -7.78 -0.12
C LEU A 3 10.50 -8.24 -1.35
N PRO A 4 11.14 -9.43 -1.37
CA PRO A 4 11.78 -9.94 -2.59
C PRO A 4 10.82 -10.08 -3.77
N LYS A 5 9.61 -10.61 -3.54
CA LYS A 5 8.60 -10.76 -4.62
C LYS A 5 8.12 -9.43 -5.19
N ILE A 6 8.05 -8.39 -4.36
CA ILE A 6 7.78 -7.03 -4.82
C ILE A 6 8.93 -6.57 -5.71
N GLY A 7 10.17 -6.86 -5.36
CA GLY A 7 11.34 -6.65 -6.20
C GLY A 7 11.24 -7.40 -7.55
N ASP A 8 10.73 -8.64 -7.53
CA ASP A 8 10.57 -9.50 -8.72
C ASP A 8 9.38 -9.12 -9.63
N GLY A 9 8.75 -7.97 -9.42
CA GLY A 9 7.70 -7.45 -10.31
C GLY A 9 6.28 -7.53 -9.75
N CYS A 10 6.03 -8.22 -8.63
CA CYS A 10 4.73 -8.17 -7.97
C CYS A 10 4.47 -6.79 -7.38
N PHE A 11 3.23 -6.31 -7.50
CA PHE A 11 2.83 -5.01 -6.96
C PHE A 11 1.47 -5.04 -6.24
N ILE A 12 0.79 -6.17 -6.23
CA ILE A 12 -0.48 -6.36 -5.54
C ILE A 12 -0.23 -7.26 -4.32
N ILE A 13 -0.57 -6.76 -3.13
CA ILE A 13 -0.52 -7.56 -1.91
C ILE A 13 -1.95 -7.83 -1.47
N THR A 14 -2.33 -9.10 -1.45
CA THR A 14 -3.66 -9.50 -1.02
C THR A 14 -3.63 -10.24 0.32
N GLY A 15 -4.78 -10.32 0.96
CA GLY A 15 -4.98 -11.06 2.19
C GLY A 15 -6.21 -10.62 2.95
N ARG A 16 -6.63 -11.44 3.90
CA ARG A 16 -7.81 -11.20 4.74
C ARG A 16 -7.70 -9.89 5.53
N LYS A 17 -8.84 -9.35 5.94
CA LYS A 17 -8.84 -8.25 6.93
C LYS A 17 -8.14 -8.69 8.21
N GLY A 18 -7.13 -7.93 8.66
CA GLY A 18 -6.31 -8.29 9.83
C GLY A 18 -5.12 -9.19 9.53
N SER A 19 -4.81 -9.47 8.25
CA SER A 19 -3.61 -10.22 7.85
C SER A 19 -2.30 -9.43 7.94
N GLY A 20 -2.35 -8.11 8.18
CA GLY A 20 -1.15 -7.29 8.34
C GLY A 20 -0.73 -6.49 7.10
N LYS A 21 -1.60 -6.34 6.07
CA LYS A 21 -1.30 -5.53 4.87
C LYS A 21 -0.85 -4.11 5.22
N SER A 22 -1.66 -3.37 5.98
CA SER A 22 -1.33 -2.01 6.43
C SER A 22 -0.10 -1.96 7.35
N ALA A 23 0.19 -3.04 8.09
CA ALA A 23 1.42 -3.14 8.88
C ALA A 23 2.66 -3.24 7.98
N ILE A 24 2.56 -3.93 6.83
CA ILE A 24 3.63 -3.97 5.83
C ILE A 24 3.83 -2.61 5.19
N ALA A 25 2.74 -1.93 4.79
CA ALA A 25 2.83 -0.57 4.24
C ALA A 25 3.51 0.38 5.23
N LYS A 26 3.09 0.33 6.49
CA LYS A 26 3.71 1.13 7.55
C LYS A 26 5.18 0.76 7.76
N TYR A 27 5.53 -0.52 7.77
CA TYR A 27 6.92 -0.97 7.88
C TYR A 27 7.78 -0.43 6.74
N ILE A 28 7.29 -0.49 5.50
CA ILE A 28 8.00 0.09 4.34
C ILE A 28 8.18 1.59 4.53
N LYS A 29 7.14 2.31 4.94
CA LYS A 29 7.20 3.76 5.16
C LYS A 29 8.14 4.14 6.32
N ASP A 30 8.06 3.43 7.44
CA ASP A 30 8.87 3.72 8.64
C ASP A 30 10.38 3.40 8.42
N ASN A 31 10.70 2.51 7.48
CA ASN A 31 12.07 2.18 7.07
C ASN A 31 12.49 2.91 5.78
N ALA A 32 11.66 3.77 5.23
CA ALA A 32 12.02 4.65 4.13
C ALA A 32 12.78 5.84 4.70
N THR A 33 14.11 5.80 4.60
CA THR A 33 15.00 6.82 5.13
C THR A 33 15.83 7.46 4.03
N PHE A 34 16.32 8.66 4.28
CA PHE A 34 17.22 9.33 3.36
C PHE A 34 18.56 8.57 3.23
N GLU A 35 19.03 7.94 4.31
CA GLU A 35 20.27 7.15 4.33
C GLU A 35 20.15 5.92 3.42
N ASP A 36 18.98 5.28 3.38
CA ASP A 36 18.68 4.14 2.52
C ASP A 36 18.27 4.56 1.09
N SER A 37 18.26 5.87 0.80
CA SER A 37 17.78 6.43 -0.48
C SER A 37 16.39 5.96 -0.86
N MET A 38 15.54 5.69 0.13
CA MET A 38 14.17 5.18 -0.05
C MET A 38 13.15 6.20 0.44
N PHE A 39 12.13 6.47 -0.38
CA PHE A 39 11.05 7.41 -0.10
C PHE A 39 9.71 6.74 -0.34
N CYS A 40 8.80 6.85 0.62
CA CYS A 40 7.52 6.14 0.58
C CYS A 40 6.35 7.03 0.96
N GLU A 41 5.28 6.97 0.19
CA GLU A 41 4.00 7.61 0.48
C GLU A 41 2.87 6.59 0.51
N ILE A 42 2.00 6.66 1.53
CA ILE A 42 0.80 5.83 1.64
C ILE A 42 -0.42 6.68 1.29
N VAL A 43 -1.16 6.24 0.26
CA VAL A 43 -2.41 6.82 -0.19
C VAL A 43 -3.57 6.00 0.37
N LYS A 44 -4.46 6.64 1.13
CA LYS A 44 -5.63 5.99 1.74
C LYS A 44 -6.89 6.21 0.91
N SER A 45 -7.93 5.47 1.26
CA SER A 45 -9.24 5.46 0.59
C SER A 45 -9.90 6.84 0.42
N ASP A 46 -9.59 7.81 1.28
CA ASP A 46 -10.13 9.17 1.13
C ASP A 46 -9.80 9.77 -0.24
N ALA A 47 -8.61 9.46 -0.76
CA ALA A 47 -8.21 9.87 -2.11
C ALA A 47 -9.02 9.16 -3.23
N ILE A 48 -9.56 7.96 -2.97
CA ILE A 48 -10.34 7.18 -3.94
C ILE A 48 -11.83 7.51 -3.85
N ASN A 49 -12.34 7.83 -2.67
CA ASN A 49 -13.71 8.32 -2.51
C ASN A 49 -13.95 9.65 -3.25
N LEU A 50 -12.89 10.39 -3.51
CA LEU A 50 -12.85 11.59 -4.33
C LEU A 50 -13.30 11.35 -5.77
N GLU A 51 -12.92 10.23 -6.34
CA GLU A 51 -13.27 9.85 -7.70
C GLU A 51 -14.79 9.71 -7.86
N LYS A 52 -15.49 9.13 -6.88
CA LYS A 52 -16.94 8.99 -6.90
C LYS A 52 -17.67 10.35 -7.04
N GLN A 53 -17.07 11.41 -6.52
CA GLN A 53 -17.61 12.76 -6.63
C GLN A 53 -17.29 13.43 -7.96
N ILE A 54 -16.15 13.09 -8.58
CA ILE A 54 -15.80 13.56 -9.92
C ILE A 54 -16.73 12.95 -10.97
N GLN A 55 -17.12 11.69 -10.82
CA GLN A 55 -18.02 11.01 -11.75
C GLN A 55 -19.44 11.55 -11.73
N GLN A 56 -19.94 12.03 -10.59
CA GLN A 56 -21.27 12.65 -10.50
C GLN A 56 -21.40 13.96 -11.28
N SER A 57 -20.31 14.54 -11.77
CA SER A 57 -20.28 15.85 -12.42
C SER A 57 -20.22 15.83 -13.95
N SER A 58 -20.83 14.81 -14.63
CA SER A 58 -21.07 14.73 -16.09
C SER A 58 -19.95 14.29 -17.05
N VAL A 59 -20.33 13.46 -18.05
CA VAL A 59 -19.72 13.14 -19.35
C VAL A 59 -18.40 12.31 -19.35
N GLU A 60 -18.45 11.11 -20.01
CA GLU A 60 -17.36 10.17 -20.32
C GLU A 60 -16.57 9.64 -19.12
N SER A 61 -17.13 8.61 -18.45
CA SER A 61 -16.64 8.14 -17.15
C SER A 61 -15.26 7.44 -17.15
N GLU A 62 -14.96 6.60 -18.15
CA GLU A 62 -13.74 5.77 -18.13
C GLU A 62 -12.44 6.58 -18.32
N THR A 63 -12.40 7.46 -19.29
CA THR A 63 -11.21 8.30 -19.56
C THR A 63 -10.85 9.20 -18.38
N LYS A 64 -11.87 9.62 -17.61
CA LYS A 64 -11.65 10.46 -16.42
C LYS A 64 -11.04 9.67 -15.27
N LEU A 65 -11.43 8.42 -15.09
CA LEU A 65 -10.89 7.54 -14.06
C LEU A 65 -9.40 7.29 -14.23
N VAL A 66 -9.02 6.86 -15.43
CA VAL A 66 -7.62 6.63 -15.79
C VAL A 66 -6.80 7.91 -15.57
N SER A 67 -7.29 9.03 -16.07
CA SER A 67 -6.63 10.34 -15.93
C SER A 67 -6.48 10.74 -14.45
N PHE A 68 -7.49 10.45 -13.64
CA PHE A 68 -7.44 10.74 -12.20
C PHE A 68 -6.37 9.90 -11.49
N PHE A 69 -6.33 8.59 -11.71
CA PHE A 69 -5.32 7.75 -11.06
C PHE A 69 -3.90 8.02 -11.55
N GLN A 70 -3.74 8.32 -12.85
CA GLN A 70 -2.45 8.77 -13.39
C GLN A 70 -2.00 10.07 -12.72
N TRP A 71 -2.89 11.05 -12.59
CA TRP A 71 -2.60 12.30 -11.89
C TRP A 71 -2.20 12.06 -10.44
N LEU A 72 -2.97 11.26 -9.70
CA LEU A 72 -2.73 10.96 -8.30
C LEU A 72 -1.35 10.32 -8.09
N ILE A 73 -1.00 9.32 -8.89
CA ILE A 73 0.31 8.66 -8.83
C ILE A 73 1.44 9.65 -9.14
N LEU A 74 1.31 10.44 -10.23
CA LEU A 74 2.32 11.41 -10.63
C LEU A 74 2.54 12.49 -9.57
N VAL A 75 1.49 13.01 -8.96
CA VAL A 75 1.59 14.01 -7.89
C VAL A 75 2.30 13.44 -6.66
N LYS A 76 2.01 12.19 -6.29
CA LYS A 76 2.71 11.54 -5.18
C LYS A 76 4.19 11.29 -5.51
N LEU A 77 4.51 10.88 -6.72
CA LEU A 77 5.90 10.76 -7.16
C LEU A 77 6.64 12.12 -7.17
N VAL A 78 5.99 13.18 -7.65
CA VAL A 78 6.55 14.54 -7.59
C VAL A 78 6.87 14.94 -6.17
N LYS A 79 5.96 14.68 -5.21
CA LYS A 79 6.20 14.96 -3.79
C LYS A 79 7.46 14.21 -3.29
N LEU A 80 7.53 12.90 -3.52
CA LEU A 80 8.68 12.09 -3.09
C LEU A 80 9.99 12.53 -3.74
N ILE A 81 9.99 12.87 -5.03
CA ILE A 81 11.16 13.40 -5.74
C ILE A 81 11.64 14.71 -5.11
N LEU A 82 10.72 15.61 -4.76
CA LEU A 82 11.08 16.88 -4.12
C LEU A 82 11.56 16.70 -2.68
N GLU A 83 11.03 15.73 -1.94
CA GLU A 83 11.51 15.35 -0.61
C GLU A 83 12.92 14.75 -0.66
N ALA A 84 13.22 13.94 -1.67
CA ALA A 84 14.51 13.29 -1.85
C ALA A 84 15.66 14.27 -2.18
N LYS A 85 15.34 15.45 -2.68
CA LYS A 85 16.33 16.45 -3.12
C LYS A 85 16.45 17.63 -2.15
N ASN A 86 17.58 17.68 -1.49
CA ASN A 86 17.95 18.77 -0.60
C ASN A 86 18.97 19.70 -1.33
N GLY A 87 18.47 20.75 -2.03
CA GLY A 87 19.28 21.90 -2.39
C GLY A 87 19.69 22.05 -3.86
N ASP A 88 20.16 21.02 -4.57
CA ASP A 88 20.62 21.14 -5.96
C ASP A 88 19.50 20.83 -6.97
N TYR A 89 18.93 21.87 -7.56
CA TYR A 89 17.85 21.74 -8.53
C TYR A 89 18.37 21.86 -9.97
N THR A 90 18.22 20.80 -10.76
CA THR A 90 18.25 20.92 -12.21
C THR A 90 17.14 21.85 -12.70
N PRO A 91 17.19 22.38 -13.95
CA PRO A 91 16.10 23.19 -14.49
C PRO A 91 14.74 22.49 -14.41
N GLU A 92 14.71 21.17 -14.65
CA GLU A 92 13.51 20.33 -14.57
C GLU A 92 12.95 20.25 -13.13
N LEU A 93 13.79 20.00 -12.14
CA LEU A 93 13.38 19.97 -10.73
C LEU A 93 12.89 21.35 -10.27
N LYS A 94 13.54 22.45 -10.70
CA LYS A 94 13.07 23.81 -10.42
C LYS A 94 11.69 24.06 -11.02
N ALA A 95 11.43 23.55 -12.23
CA ALA A 95 10.13 23.71 -12.88
C ALA A 95 9.04 22.92 -12.14
N ILE A 96 9.32 21.66 -11.74
CA ILE A 96 8.40 20.86 -10.93
C ILE A 96 8.12 21.55 -9.59
N HIS A 97 9.15 22.02 -8.90
CA HIS A 97 8.99 22.71 -7.61
C HIS A 97 8.12 23.98 -7.75
N ASN A 98 8.39 24.79 -8.77
CA ASN A 98 7.59 25.99 -9.04
C ASN A 98 6.16 25.66 -9.45
N PHE A 99 5.97 24.59 -10.22
CA PHE A 99 4.63 24.10 -10.59
C PHE A 99 3.84 23.71 -9.33
N VAL A 100 4.42 22.90 -8.43
CA VAL A 100 3.80 22.55 -7.17
C VAL A 100 3.49 23.78 -6.32
N ARG A 101 4.46 24.69 -6.16
CA ARG A 101 4.28 25.93 -5.38
C ARG A 101 3.14 26.81 -5.91
N ASN A 102 3.02 26.92 -7.21
CA ASN A 102 2.01 27.77 -7.85
C ASN A 102 0.61 27.13 -7.90
N ASN A 103 0.52 25.83 -7.62
CA ASN A 103 -0.72 25.04 -7.68
C ASN A 103 -1.00 24.30 -6.37
N ARG A 104 -0.56 24.82 -5.23
CA ARG A 104 -0.60 24.14 -3.91
C ARG A 104 -1.96 23.55 -3.56
N GLY A 105 -3.06 24.26 -3.81
CA GLY A 105 -4.41 23.77 -3.52
C GLY A 105 -4.86 22.59 -4.39
N VAL A 106 -4.16 22.31 -5.49
CA VAL A 106 -4.52 21.26 -6.47
C VAL A 106 -3.52 20.11 -6.46
N VAL A 107 -2.27 20.38 -6.08
CA VAL A 107 -1.16 19.41 -6.13
C VAL A 107 -0.83 18.85 -4.74
N GLU A 108 -1.11 19.57 -3.66
CA GLU A 108 -0.98 19.05 -2.29
C GLU A 108 -2.19 18.18 -1.92
N VAL A 109 -2.16 16.93 -2.34
CA VAL A 109 -3.22 15.93 -2.16
C VAL A 109 -3.50 15.58 -0.69
N ASP A 110 -2.69 16.02 0.25
CA ASP A 110 -2.85 15.71 1.68
C ASP A 110 -3.97 16.51 2.37
N LYS A 111 -4.47 17.56 1.73
CA LYS A 111 -5.52 18.46 2.26
C LYS A 111 -6.80 18.46 1.45
N PHE A 112 -7.05 17.42 0.65
CA PHE A 112 -8.30 17.29 -0.05
C PHE A 112 -9.48 17.22 0.92
N SER A 113 -10.10 18.36 1.16
CA SER A 113 -11.49 18.35 1.55
C SER A 113 -12.33 18.01 0.31
N VAL A 114 -13.42 17.30 0.54
CA VAL A 114 -14.42 16.88 -0.47
C VAL A 114 -14.87 18.06 -1.38
N VAL A 115 -14.79 19.29 -0.89
CA VAL A 115 -15.16 20.52 -1.59
C VAL A 115 -14.14 20.91 -2.68
N GLU A 116 -12.85 20.63 -2.48
CA GLU A 116 -11.79 21.05 -3.40
C GLU A 116 -11.72 20.15 -4.64
N VAL A 117 -12.17 18.92 -4.57
CA VAL A 117 -12.13 17.96 -5.69
C VAL A 117 -13.25 18.17 -6.69
N THR A 118 -14.44 18.55 -6.24
CA THR A 118 -15.51 18.98 -7.13
C THR A 118 -15.10 20.21 -7.94
N THR A 119 -14.18 21.01 -7.43
CA THR A 119 -13.56 22.13 -8.15
C THR A 119 -12.39 21.70 -9.04
N MET A 120 -11.72 20.55 -8.77
CA MET A 120 -10.62 20.06 -9.63
C MET A 120 -11.04 19.79 -11.07
N SER A 121 -12.26 19.31 -11.30
CA SER A 121 -12.80 19.11 -12.65
C SER A 121 -12.97 20.42 -13.43
N LYS A 122 -12.92 21.56 -12.74
CA LYS A 122 -13.11 22.91 -13.30
C LYS A 122 -11.90 23.82 -13.12
N GLN A 123 -10.94 23.47 -12.25
CA GLN A 123 -9.75 24.29 -12.01
C GLN A 123 -8.70 24.07 -13.09
N GLU A 124 -8.26 25.15 -13.67
CA GLU A 124 -7.13 25.20 -14.56
C GLU A 124 -5.83 25.37 -13.77
N LEU A 125 -4.85 24.51 -14.04
CA LEU A 125 -3.52 24.61 -13.46
C LEU A 125 -2.68 25.68 -14.16
N ASN A 126 -1.87 26.40 -13.39
CA ASN A 126 -0.91 27.32 -13.94
C ASN A 126 0.29 26.56 -14.53
N VAL A 127 0.43 26.55 -15.83
CA VAL A 127 1.49 25.85 -16.57
C VAL A 127 2.73 26.69 -16.83
N GLY A 128 2.72 27.96 -16.45
CA GLY A 128 3.79 28.91 -16.77
C GLY A 128 5.18 28.49 -16.30
N SER A 129 5.28 27.71 -15.21
CA SER A 129 6.56 27.21 -14.73
C SER A 129 7.13 26.08 -15.58
N LEU A 130 6.28 25.18 -16.07
CA LEU A 130 6.69 24.10 -16.98
C LEU A 130 7.08 24.65 -18.36
N SER A 131 6.38 25.67 -18.86
CA SER A 131 6.65 26.26 -20.18
C SER A 131 7.98 27.01 -20.28
N ARG A 132 8.68 27.26 -19.17
CA ARG A 132 10.01 27.90 -19.18
C ARG A 132 11.15 26.97 -19.62
N ILE A 133 10.91 25.68 -19.62
CA ILE A 133 11.90 24.71 -20.12
C ILE A 133 11.60 24.41 -21.58
N PRO A 134 12.57 24.61 -22.53
CA PRO A 134 12.32 24.53 -23.96
C PRO A 134 11.65 23.22 -24.41
N ILE A 135 12.09 22.07 -23.88
CA ILE A 135 11.52 20.77 -24.23
C ILE A 135 10.06 20.64 -23.79
N PHE A 136 9.73 21.11 -22.60
CA PHE A 136 8.35 21.08 -22.08
C PHE A 136 7.48 22.14 -22.74
N LYS A 137 8.06 23.29 -23.06
CA LYS A 137 7.38 24.30 -23.86
C LYS A 137 6.91 23.69 -25.19
N ALA A 138 7.78 22.98 -25.90
CA ALA A 138 7.44 22.34 -27.16
C ALA A 138 6.34 21.25 -27.00
N ILE A 139 6.39 20.44 -25.93
CA ILE A 139 5.36 19.44 -25.64
C ILE A 139 4.02 20.11 -25.32
N ILE A 140 4.01 21.08 -24.43
CA ILE A 140 2.82 21.79 -24.02
C ILE A 140 2.21 22.58 -25.20
N GLU A 141 3.03 23.26 -25.99
CA GLU A 141 2.58 23.98 -27.20
C GLU A 141 1.95 23.07 -28.24
N ARG A 142 2.53 21.88 -28.44
CA ARG A 142 1.97 20.85 -29.34
C ARG A 142 0.60 20.37 -28.86
N MET A 143 0.42 20.24 -27.55
CA MET A 143 -0.78 19.64 -26.94
C MET A 143 -1.90 20.65 -26.68
N LEU A 144 -1.56 21.86 -26.25
CA LEU A 144 -2.53 22.86 -25.78
C LEU A 144 -2.66 24.06 -26.74
N GLY A 145 -1.81 24.18 -27.74
CA GLY A 145 -1.74 25.34 -28.62
C GLY A 145 -1.02 26.55 -28.01
N LYS A 146 -1.15 27.73 -28.62
CA LYS A 146 -0.34 28.91 -28.30
C LYS A 146 -0.67 29.66 -26.98
N ARG A 147 -1.73 29.27 -26.23
CA ARG A 147 -2.08 29.90 -24.93
C ARG A 147 -1.77 28.93 -23.77
N LEU A 148 -0.69 29.20 -23.06
CA LEU A 148 -0.05 28.31 -22.08
C LEU A 148 -0.21 28.78 -20.63
N GLU A 149 -1.17 29.65 -20.32
CA GLU A 149 -1.26 30.18 -18.95
C GLU A 149 -1.96 29.23 -17.99
N LYS A 150 -3.02 28.58 -18.45
CA LYS A 150 -3.83 27.67 -17.64
C LYS A 150 -4.34 26.48 -18.45
N ALA A 151 -4.40 25.29 -17.85
CA ALA A 151 -4.97 24.10 -18.47
C ALA A 151 -5.58 23.15 -17.43
N PRO A 152 -6.64 22.39 -17.78
CA PRO A 152 -7.15 21.33 -16.92
C PRO A 152 -6.09 20.25 -16.69
N TYR A 153 -6.09 19.64 -15.49
CA TYR A 153 -5.07 18.65 -15.08
C TYR A 153 -4.91 17.49 -16.09
N TYR A 154 -6.01 16.97 -16.62
CA TYR A 154 -5.98 15.84 -17.55
C TYR A 154 -5.28 16.15 -18.87
N LYS A 155 -5.27 17.41 -19.32
CA LYS A 155 -4.49 17.85 -20.47
C LYS A 155 -2.99 17.98 -20.19
N LEU A 156 -2.62 18.12 -18.92
CA LEU A 156 -1.21 18.22 -18.51
C LEU A 156 -0.58 16.86 -18.24
N LEU A 157 -1.36 15.80 -18.09
CA LEU A 157 -0.86 14.48 -17.73
C LEU A 157 0.29 13.98 -18.59
N PRO A 158 0.24 14.02 -19.93
CA PRO A 158 1.36 13.54 -20.75
C PRO A 158 2.63 14.35 -20.52
N ALA A 159 2.53 15.68 -20.40
CA ALA A 159 3.67 16.54 -20.11
C ALA A 159 4.25 16.29 -18.71
N LEU A 160 3.36 16.10 -17.71
CA LEU A 160 3.78 15.80 -16.34
C LEU A 160 4.43 14.41 -16.25
N LYS A 161 3.86 13.41 -16.94
CA LYS A 161 4.43 12.06 -17.02
C LYS A 161 5.83 12.10 -17.61
N GLU A 162 6.00 12.80 -18.74
CA GLU A 162 7.31 12.93 -19.42
C GLU A 162 8.35 13.61 -18.52
N ILE A 163 7.99 14.70 -17.83
CA ILE A 163 8.92 15.41 -16.95
C ILE A 163 9.32 14.55 -15.75
N VAL A 164 8.36 13.84 -15.13
CA VAL A 164 8.62 12.96 -13.99
C VAL A 164 9.54 11.81 -14.41
N TYR A 165 9.26 11.16 -15.53
CA TYR A 165 10.09 10.06 -16.05
C TYR A 165 11.50 10.52 -16.41
N LYS A 166 11.62 11.70 -17.03
CA LYS A 166 12.93 12.30 -17.30
C LYS A 166 13.73 12.59 -16.04
N VAL A 167 13.08 13.14 -15.00
CA VAL A 167 13.76 13.40 -13.73
C VAL A 167 14.17 12.11 -13.03
N LEU A 168 13.31 11.10 -13.02
CA LEU A 168 13.63 9.78 -12.46
C LEU A 168 14.79 9.08 -13.19
N SER A 169 15.02 9.38 -14.48
CA SER A 169 16.13 8.83 -15.25
C SER A 169 17.49 9.54 -15.02
N PHE A 170 17.53 10.60 -14.21
CA PHE A 170 18.81 11.26 -13.91
C PHE A 170 19.69 10.36 -13.02
N ASP A 171 21.00 10.36 -13.28
CA ASP A 171 21.97 9.55 -12.55
C ASP A 171 21.89 9.75 -11.02
N VAL A 172 21.54 10.96 -10.59
CA VAL A 172 21.38 11.29 -9.18
C VAL A 172 20.26 10.49 -8.49
N PHE A 173 19.29 9.98 -9.23
CA PHE A 173 18.16 9.19 -8.70
C PHE A 173 18.30 7.70 -9.00
N LYS A 174 19.40 7.25 -9.64
CA LYS A 174 19.57 5.86 -10.06
C LYS A 174 19.46 4.85 -8.91
N ASP A 175 20.00 5.21 -7.75
CA ASP A 175 20.00 4.35 -6.56
C ASP A 175 18.82 4.66 -5.61
N TYR A 176 17.97 5.62 -5.96
CA TYR A 176 16.82 5.98 -5.15
C TYR A 176 15.62 5.07 -5.44
N GLN A 177 14.85 4.78 -4.39
CA GLN A 177 13.62 4.02 -4.48
C GLN A 177 12.44 4.90 -4.09
N PHE A 178 11.49 5.06 -5.00
CA PHE A 178 10.25 5.80 -4.74
C PHE A 178 9.07 4.83 -4.70
N VAL A 179 8.36 4.78 -3.58
CA VAL A 179 7.28 3.82 -3.37
C VAL A 179 5.98 4.55 -3.07
N VAL A 180 4.96 4.32 -3.88
CA VAL A 180 3.59 4.79 -3.64
C VAL A 180 2.74 3.58 -3.28
N ILE A 181 2.12 3.57 -2.11
CA ILE A 181 1.31 2.45 -1.61
C ILE A 181 -0.14 2.90 -1.48
N PHE A 182 -1.04 2.20 -2.14
CA PHE A 182 -2.49 2.36 -1.94
C PHE A 182 -2.99 1.37 -0.89
N ASP A 183 -3.55 1.88 0.20
CA ASP A 183 -4.07 1.09 1.33
C ASP A 183 -5.51 1.47 1.69
N ASP A 184 -6.17 0.61 2.46
CA ASP A 184 -7.55 0.81 2.95
C ASP A 184 -8.60 1.00 1.84
N LEU A 185 -8.39 0.39 0.66
CA LEU A 185 -9.27 0.52 -0.53
C LEU A 185 -10.67 -0.09 -0.33
N ASP A 186 -10.89 -0.79 0.77
CA ASP A 186 -12.17 -1.37 1.15
C ASP A 186 -13.13 -0.37 1.84
N ILE A 187 -12.62 0.79 2.27
CA ILE A 187 -13.46 1.81 2.89
C ILE A 187 -14.34 2.46 1.83
N GLY A 188 -15.66 2.21 1.93
CA GLY A 188 -16.63 2.72 0.98
C GLY A 188 -16.81 1.89 -0.30
N PHE A 189 -16.05 0.81 -0.49
CA PHE A 189 -16.25 -0.13 -1.61
C PHE A 189 -17.54 -0.93 -1.40
N LYS A 190 -18.38 -0.97 -2.43
CA LYS A 190 -19.64 -1.75 -2.46
C LYS A 190 -19.54 -2.79 -3.56
N SER A 191 -19.64 -4.06 -3.18
CA SER A 191 -19.49 -5.20 -4.11
C SER A 191 -20.63 -5.34 -5.12
N ASP A 192 -21.78 -4.73 -4.87
CA ASP A 192 -22.96 -4.68 -5.73
C ASP A 192 -22.95 -3.47 -6.69
N VAL A 193 -22.01 -2.52 -6.53
CA VAL A 193 -21.88 -1.32 -7.38
C VAL A 193 -20.79 -1.54 -8.41
N ASP A 194 -21.17 -1.64 -9.68
CA ASP A 194 -20.21 -1.85 -10.78
C ASP A 194 -19.21 -0.72 -10.97
N GLN A 195 -19.63 0.50 -10.66
CA GLN A 195 -18.77 1.67 -10.68
C GLN A 195 -17.58 1.56 -9.70
N ASP A 196 -17.82 1.00 -8.48
CA ASP A 196 -16.77 0.77 -7.50
C ASP A 196 -15.76 -0.28 -7.99
N LYS A 197 -16.26 -1.35 -8.62
CA LYS A 197 -15.43 -2.40 -9.22
C LYS A 197 -14.59 -1.85 -10.37
N GLN A 198 -15.21 -1.07 -11.26
CA GLN A 198 -14.53 -0.43 -12.38
C GLN A 198 -13.43 0.51 -11.90
N SER A 199 -13.73 1.37 -10.93
CA SER A 199 -12.77 2.30 -10.34
C SER A 199 -11.53 1.57 -9.80
N LEU A 200 -11.74 0.54 -9.02
CA LEU A 200 -10.64 -0.22 -8.44
C LEU A 200 -9.84 -0.98 -9.52
N MET A 201 -10.51 -1.48 -10.56
CA MET A 201 -9.84 -2.10 -11.71
C MET A 201 -8.98 -1.10 -12.48
N GLU A 202 -9.47 0.13 -12.70
CA GLU A 202 -8.69 1.18 -13.39
C GLU A 202 -7.48 1.63 -12.57
N LEU A 203 -7.59 1.69 -11.24
CA LEU A 203 -6.43 1.90 -10.37
C LEU A 203 -5.38 0.79 -10.55
N ILE A 204 -5.81 -0.48 -10.56
CA ILE A 204 -4.92 -1.63 -10.72
C ILE A 204 -4.23 -1.58 -12.09
N ARG A 205 -4.97 -1.31 -13.17
CA ARG A 205 -4.43 -1.19 -14.53
C ARG A 205 -3.44 -0.05 -14.65
N THR A 206 -3.78 1.11 -14.10
CA THR A 206 -2.90 2.27 -14.05
C THR A 206 -1.62 1.99 -13.29
N ALA A 207 -1.71 1.36 -12.11
CA ALA A 207 -0.52 0.96 -11.35
C ALA A 207 0.35 -0.06 -12.11
N LYS A 208 -0.25 -1.02 -12.82
CA LYS A 208 0.48 -1.95 -13.70
C LYS A 208 1.24 -1.21 -14.80
N GLU A 209 0.58 -0.25 -15.47
CA GLU A 209 1.20 0.58 -16.51
C GLU A 209 2.42 1.31 -15.95
N PHE A 210 2.26 2.04 -14.84
CA PHE A 210 3.35 2.75 -14.18
C PHE A 210 4.51 1.83 -13.79
N ASN A 211 4.23 0.67 -13.18
CA ASN A 211 5.27 -0.27 -12.81
C ASN A 211 6.02 -0.84 -14.02
N ASN A 212 5.35 -1.07 -15.13
CA ASN A 212 5.98 -1.52 -16.36
C ASN A 212 6.88 -0.43 -16.96
N ASP A 213 6.38 0.80 -17.05
CA ASP A 213 7.11 1.93 -17.60
C ASP A 213 8.35 2.28 -16.75
N LEU A 214 8.19 2.29 -15.43
CA LEU A 214 9.22 2.73 -14.48
C LEU A 214 10.30 1.66 -14.25
N LYS A 215 10.02 0.40 -14.51
CA LYS A 215 10.97 -0.71 -14.32
C LYS A 215 12.30 -0.49 -15.04
N GLU A 216 12.27 0.10 -16.23
CA GLU A 216 13.46 0.35 -17.05
C GLU A 216 14.13 1.70 -16.74
N ILE A 217 13.49 2.55 -15.92
CA ILE A 217 13.94 3.91 -15.63
C ILE A 217 14.61 3.98 -14.26
N ASN A 218 13.93 3.45 -13.24
CA ASN A 218 14.32 3.61 -11.84
C ASN A 218 13.64 2.53 -10.97
N ASN A 219 14.10 2.36 -9.71
CA ASN A 219 13.52 1.45 -8.73
C ASN A 219 12.18 1.97 -8.13
N THR A 220 11.43 2.76 -8.89
CA THR A 220 10.13 3.29 -8.47
C THR A 220 9.05 2.22 -8.54
N LYS A 221 8.17 2.17 -7.53
CA LYS A 221 7.12 1.17 -7.42
C LYS A 221 5.79 1.76 -6.98
N VAL A 222 4.70 1.31 -7.60
CA VAL A 222 3.33 1.56 -7.16
C VAL A 222 2.77 0.25 -6.63
N ILE A 223 2.41 0.20 -5.34
CA ILE A 223 1.94 -1.01 -4.66
C ILE A 223 0.47 -0.83 -4.29
N ILE A 224 -0.33 -1.88 -4.46
CA ILE A 224 -1.76 -1.88 -4.13
C ILE A 224 -2.03 -2.97 -3.10
N LEU A 225 -2.66 -2.59 -1.98
CA LEU A 225 -3.10 -3.50 -0.94
C LEU A 225 -4.58 -3.78 -1.08
N ILE A 226 -4.96 -5.03 -1.33
CA ILE A 226 -6.34 -5.43 -1.60
C ILE A 226 -6.75 -6.56 -0.65
N ARG A 227 -8.00 -6.53 -0.17
CA ARG A 227 -8.58 -7.64 0.58
C ARG A 227 -8.93 -8.81 -0.36
N ASP A 228 -8.81 -10.03 0.14
CA ASP A 228 -9.09 -11.25 -0.61
C ASP A 228 -10.57 -11.39 -1.03
N ASP A 229 -11.51 -10.84 -0.25
CA ASP A 229 -12.93 -10.78 -0.62
C ASP A 229 -13.16 -9.82 -1.80
N ILE A 230 -12.53 -8.65 -1.81
CA ILE A 230 -12.57 -7.70 -2.93
C ILE A 230 -11.92 -8.30 -4.18
N LYS A 231 -10.74 -8.94 -4.04
CA LYS A 231 -10.09 -9.67 -5.13
C LYS A 231 -11.05 -10.65 -5.81
N LYS A 232 -11.80 -11.45 -5.04
CA LYS A 232 -12.78 -12.40 -5.58
C LYS A 232 -13.87 -11.72 -6.38
N VAL A 233 -14.39 -10.59 -5.90
CA VAL A 233 -15.40 -9.79 -6.60
C VAL A 233 -14.84 -9.26 -7.91
N LEU A 234 -13.62 -8.70 -7.91
CA LEU A 234 -12.98 -8.17 -9.12
C LEU A 234 -12.65 -9.25 -10.14
N ALA A 235 -12.18 -10.41 -9.68
CA ALA A 235 -11.90 -11.57 -10.56
C ALA A 235 -13.17 -12.09 -11.27
N GLY A 236 -14.34 -12.00 -10.60
CA GLY A 236 -15.63 -12.31 -11.21
C GLY A 236 -16.17 -11.21 -12.13
N PHE A 237 -15.73 -9.96 -11.92
CA PHE A 237 -16.16 -8.80 -12.70
C PHE A 237 -15.42 -8.68 -14.05
N SER A 238 -14.14 -9.02 -14.10
CA SER A 238 -13.31 -8.86 -15.30
C SER A 238 -12.35 -10.04 -15.49
N ALA A 239 -12.33 -10.62 -16.69
CA ALA A 239 -11.37 -11.65 -17.07
C ALA A 239 -9.90 -11.14 -17.01
N ASP A 240 -9.67 -9.85 -17.24
CA ASP A 240 -8.36 -9.21 -17.13
C ASP A 240 -7.88 -9.16 -15.68
N ALA A 241 -8.79 -8.97 -14.71
CA ALA A 241 -8.46 -9.00 -13.29
C ALA A 241 -7.79 -10.31 -12.88
N SER A 242 -8.36 -11.46 -13.30
CA SER A 242 -7.80 -12.77 -12.98
C SER A 242 -6.38 -12.95 -13.50
N LYS A 243 -6.07 -12.44 -14.70
CA LYS A 243 -4.72 -12.47 -15.28
C LYS A 243 -3.75 -11.56 -14.50
N ILE A 244 -4.19 -10.36 -14.14
CA ILE A 244 -3.35 -9.43 -13.38
C ILE A 244 -3.02 -10.01 -12.00
N PHE A 245 -4.01 -10.54 -11.27
CA PHE A 245 -3.77 -11.17 -9.98
C PHE A 245 -2.82 -12.37 -10.10
N SER A 246 -3.01 -13.26 -11.07
CA SER A 246 -2.14 -14.43 -11.25
C SER A 246 -0.67 -14.07 -11.52
N SER A 247 -0.42 -12.92 -12.17
CA SER A 247 0.92 -12.52 -12.60
C SER A 247 1.64 -11.61 -11.60
N TYR A 248 0.91 -10.77 -10.85
CA TYR A 248 1.48 -9.67 -10.09
C TYR A 248 1.12 -9.66 -8.60
N GLU A 249 0.49 -10.74 -8.12
CA GLU A 249 0.02 -10.82 -6.74
C GLU A 249 1.00 -11.52 -5.80
N VAL A 250 1.07 -11.02 -4.57
CA VAL A 250 1.60 -11.73 -3.40
C VAL A 250 0.50 -11.87 -2.37
N GLU A 251 0.09 -13.09 -2.08
CA GLU A 251 -0.93 -13.36 -1.08
C GLU A 251 -0.32 -13.55 0.31
N LEU A 252 -0.85 -12.85 1.32
CA LEU A 252 -0.49 -12.99 2.73
C LEU A 252 -1.19 -14.20 3.34
N LYS A 253 -0.57 -15.37 3.21
CA LYS A 253 -0.99 -16.61 3.87
C LYS A 253 -0.22 -16.81 5.17
N TRP A 254 -0.93 -16.89 6.28
CA TRP A 254 -0.36 -17.08 7.62
C TRP A 254 -0.38 -18.52 8.10
N TYR A 255 -1.29 -19.33 7.58
CA TYR A 255 -1.43 -20.75 7.88
C TYR A 255 -1.42 -21.55 6.57
N ASP A 256 -0.57 -22.56 6.51
CA ASP A 256 -0.35 -23.37 5.31
C ASP A 256 -0.69 -24.85 5.51
N GLY A 257 -1.33 -25.19 6.64
CA GLY A 257 -1.74 -26.56 6.97
C GLY A 257 -0.60 -27.50 7.37
N LYS A 258 0.63 -26.98 7.52
CA LYS A 258 1.78 -27.75 7.96
C LYS A 258 1.83 -27.91 9.47
N ASN A 259 2.90 -28.53 9.96
CA ASN A 259 3.16 -28.68 11.38
C ASN A 259 2.98 -27.33 12.10
N GLU A 260 2.24 -27.35 13.21
CA GLU A 260 1.88 -26.15 13.99
C GLU A 260 3.08 -25.29 14.36
N ASN A 261 4.19 -25.91 14.72
CA ASN A 261 5.41 -25.22 15.16
C ASN A 261 6.11 -24.47 14.01
N ASP A 262 5.90 -24.86 12.77
CA ASP A 262 6.51 -24.26 11.59
C ASP A 262 5.65 -23.21 10.89
N THR A 263 4.42 -22.99 11.34
CA THR A 263 3.53 -22.01 10.74
C THR A 263 4.08 -20.59 10.88
N ARG A 264 3.81 -19.75 9.89
CA ARG A 264 4.17 -18.32 9.95
C ARG A 264 3.55 -17.62 11.15
N LEU A 265 2.35 -18.04 11.57
CA LEU A 265 1.69 -17.51 12.76
C LEU A 265 2.45 -17.86 14.03
N ARG A 266 2.93 -19.09 14.19
CA ARG A 266 3.75 -19.49 15.34
C ARG A 266 5.03 -18.66 15.42
N LYS A 267 5.75 -18.54 14.29
CA LYS A 267 6.96 -17.72 14.19
C LYS A 267 6.70 -16.24 14.51
N PHE A 268 5.56 -15.69 14.07
CA PHE A 268 5.16 -14.32 14.38
C PHE A 268 4.91 -14.14 15.88
N VAL A 269 4.16 -15.03 16.51
CA VAL A 269 3.88 -14.97 17.95
C VAL A 269 5.16 -15.12 18.76
N ASN A 270 6.01 -16.10 18.43
CA ASN A 270 7.28 -16.33 19.09
C ASN A 270 8.17 -15.07 19.08
N ARG A 271 8.29 -14.38 17.95
CA ARG A 271 9.04 -13.12 17.88
C ARG A 271 8.45 -12.03 18.78
N ARG A 272 7.13 -11.95 18.91
CA ARG A 272 6.48 -10.99 19.81
C ARG A 272 6.69 -11.33 21.27
N ILE A 273 6.63 -12.61 21.65
CA ILE A 273 6.91 -13.06 23.01
C ILE A 273 8.37 -12.75 23.35
N GLU A 274 9.30 -13.14 22.50
CA GLU A 274 10.73 -12.84 22.65
C GLU A 274 10.98 -11.35 22.87
N PHE A 275 10.42 -10.50 21.99
CA PHE A 275 10.57 -9.05 22.08
C PHE A 275 10.05 -8.52 23.43
N ASN A 276 8.83 -8.91 23.83
CA ASN A 276 8.23 -8.43 25.07
C ASN A 276 8.97 -8.91 26.31
N PHE A 277 9.46 -10.16 26.33
CA PHE A 277 10.23 -10.70 27.42
C PHE A 277 11.59 -9.99 27.54
N LYS A 278 12.28 -9.76 26.42
CA LYS A 278 13.52 -8.95 26.40
C LYS A 278 13.31 -7.54 26.94
N GLN A 279 12.26 -6.86 26.49
CA GLN A 279 11.95 -5.49 26.96
C GLN A 279 11.68 -5.41 28.45
N ARG A 280 11.16 -6.47 29.06
CA ARG A 280 10.85 -6.55 30.51
C ARG A 280 11.95 -7.20 31.32
N GLY A 281 13.07 -7.60 30.72
CA GLY A 281 14.14 -8.32 31.39
C GLY A 281 13.76 -9.72 31.89
N LEU A 282 12.71 -10.31 31.31
CA LEU A 282 12.23 -11.64 31.68
C LEU A 282 12.99 -12.74 30.91
N LYS A 283 13.24 -13.86 31.59
CA LYS A 283 13.83 -15.04 30.94
C LYS A 283 12.80 -15.72 30.05
N TYR A 284 13.22 -16.22 28.90
CA TYR A 284 12.39 -16.99 27.97
C TYR A 284 13.18 -18.16 27.35
N LEU A 285 12.47 -19.17 26.85
CA LEU A 285 13.05 -20.30 26.14
C LEU A 285 13.37 -19.91 24.69
N ALA A 286 14.65 -19.72 24.38
CA ALA A 286 15.08 -19.19 23.08
C ALA A 286 14.75 -20.11 21.89
N TYR A 287 14.67 -21.44 22.11
CA TYR A 287 14.33 -22.40 21.08
C TYR A 287 12.83 -22.38 20.70
N ASP A 288 11.95 -22.08 21.65
CA ASP A 288 10.52 -21.84 21.43
C ASP A 288 9.96 -20.88 22.50
N PRO A 289 9.92 -19.56 22.23
CA PRO A 289 9.40 -18.56 23.15
C PRO A 289 7.96 -18.80 23.59
N TRP A 290 7.13 -19.47 22.80
CA TRP A 290 5.76 -19.82 23.15
C TRP A 290 5.69 -20.65 24.44
N LEU A 291 6.60 -21.63 24.60
CA LEU A 291 6.65 -22.48 25.78
C LEU A 291 7.00 -21.70 27.05
N SER A 292 7.54 -20.49 26.95
CA SER A 292 7.71 -19.60 28.09
C SER A 292 6.39 -18.98 28.56
N LEU A 293 5.39 -18.94 27.68
CA LEU A 293 4.07 -18.38 27.97
C LEU A 293 3.05 -19.47 28.29
N PHE A 294 3.11 -20.61 27.61
CA PHE A 294 2.22 -21.75 27.77
C PHE A 294 3.00 -23.03 27.97
N ASN A 295 2.57 -23.85 28.91
CA ASN A 295 3.17 -25.18 29.12
C ASN A 295 2.42 -26.23 28.29
N ASP A 296 2.89 -26.45 27.06
CA ASP A 296 2.28 -27.43 26.14
C ASP A 296 2.60 -28.88 26.54
N ASP A 297 3.64 -29.11 27.37
CA ASP A 297 4.10 -30.48 27.75
C ASP A 297 3.25 -31.11 28.88
N GLU A 298 2.64 -30.30 29.74
CA GLU A 298 1.85 -30.77 30.90
C GLU A 298 0.34 -30.64 30.68
N GLY A 299 -0.11 -29.97 29.63
CA GLY A 299 -1.51 -29.62 29.48
C GLY A 299 -2.11 -30.07 28.17
N CYS A 300 -2.83 -31.15 28.20
CA CYS A 300 -3.79 -31.43 27.16
C CYS A 300 -4.86 -30.34 27.22
N TYR A 301 -4.79 -29.38 26.33
CA TYR A 301 -5.80 -28.29 26.16
C TYR A 301 -7.04 -28.82 25.45
N GLY A 302 -7.42 -30.06 25.65
CA GLY A 302 -8.51 -30.75 24.99
C GLY A 302 -8.01 -31.77 23.97
N THR A 303 -8.96 -32.44 23.35
CA THR A 303 -8.70 -33.43 22.31
C THR A 303 -9.37 -33.00 21.00
N ASP A 304 -8.81 -33.43 19.87
CA ASP A 304 -9.50 -33.29 18.57
C ASP A 304 -10.63 -34.36 18.47
N TYR A 305 -11.34 -34.35 17.34
CA TYR A 305 -12.43 -35.34 17.11
C TYR A 305 -11.94 -36.80 17.02
N ASN A 306 -10.62 -37.03 16.86
CA ASN A 306 -9.99 -38.34 16.87
C ASN A 306 -9.45 -38.73 18.27
N GLY A 307 -9.61 -37.88 19.29
CA GLY A 307 -9.10 -38.09 20.64
C GLY A 307 -7.61 -37.76 20.84
N ASN A 308 -6.94 -37.14 19.86
CA ASN A 308 -5.55 -36.73 20.01
C ASN A 308 -5.46 -35.45 20.85
N ALA A 309 -4.45 -35.36 21.70
CA ALA A 309 -4.17 -34.19 22.50
C ALA A 309 -3.88 -32.98 21.64
N ARG A 310 -4.46 -31.83 22.00
CA ARG A 310 -4.25 -30.53 21.34
C ARG A 310 -3.25 -29.70 22.13
N SER A 311 -2.36 -29.00 21.39
CA SER A 311 -1.52 -27.97 21.98
C SER A 311 -2.36 -26.72 22.29
N ALA A 312 -1.90 -25.87 23.22
CA ALA A 312 -2.50 -24.57 23.47
C ALA A 312 -2.57 -23.72 22.20
N PHE A 313 -1.52 -23.77 21.38
CA PHE A 313 -1.47 -23.02 20.14
C PHE A 313 -2.57 -23.44 19.16
N LYS A 314 -2.75 -24.75 18.97
CA LYS A 314 -3.78 -25.29 18.08
C LYS A 314 -5.18 -24.94 18.57
N GLN A 315 -5.42 -25.07 19.87
CA GLN A 315 -6.71 -24.70 20.45
C GLN A 315 -7.02 -23.22 20.22
N ILE A 316 -6.07 -22.31 20.47
CA ILE A 316 -6.26 -20.89 20.22
C ILE A 316 -6.51 -20.62 18.72
N LEU A 317 -5.78 -21.29 17.83
CA LEU A 317 -5.99 -21.15 16.39
C LEU A 317 -7.39 -21.54 15.95
N ASP A 318 -7.99 -22.59 16.54
CA ASP A 318 -9.34 -23.05 16.19
C ASP A 318 -10.43 -22.02 16.54
N TYR A 319 -10.15 -21.10 17.48
CA TYR A 319 -11.02 -19.94 17.78
C TYR A 319 -10.70 -18.69 16.95
N THR A 320 -9.79 -18.78 15.98
CA THR A 320 -9.36 -17.66 15.16
C THR A 320 -9.62 -17.91 13.68
N PHE A 321 -9.49 -16.86 12.86
CA PHE A 321 -9.49 -16.98 11.41
C PHE A 321 -8.08 -17.12 10.83
N PHE A 322 -7.13 -17.66 11.60
CA PHE A 322 -5.72 -17.80 11.22
C PHE A 322 -5.08 -16.46 10.81
N ARG A 323 -5.34 -15.39 11.57
CA ARG A 323 -4.81 -14.04 11.31
C ARG A 323 -3.99 -13.53 12.49
N PRO A 324 -2.94 -12.73 12.23
CA PRO A 324 -2.16 -12.10 13.30
C PRO A 324 -3.01 -11.27 14.27
N ARG A 325 -4.00 -10.53 13.75
CA ARG A 325 -4.89 -9.70 14.57
C ARG A 325 -5.64 -10.52 15.62
N ASP A 326 -6.16 -11.68 15.22
CA ASP A 326 -6.96 -12.52 16.13
C ASP A 326 -6.08 -13.04 17.26
N LEU A 327 -4.88 -13.54 16.94
CA LEU A 327 -3.92 -13.99 17.94
C LEU A 327 -3.47 -12.86 18.88
N ILE A 328 -3.21 -11.66 18.34
CA ILE A 328 -2.87 -10.49 19.16
C ILE A 328 -4.00 -10.16 20.13
N LEU A 329 -5.25 -10.15 19.67
CA LEU A 329 -6.41 -9.83 20.49
C LEU A 329 -6.63 -10.90 21.57
N PHE A 330 -6.49 -12.19 21.22
CA PHE A 330 -6.58 -13.28 22.16
C PHE A 330 -5.50 -13.17 23.24
N LEU A 331 -4.24 -12.99 22.83
CA LEU A 331 -3.10 -12.94 23.74
C LEU A 331 -2.98 -11.62 24.52
N LYS A 332 -3.71 -10.58 24.13
CA LYS A 332 -3.69 -9.28 24.83
C LYS A 332 -4.09 -9.42 26.29
N ASN A 333 -5.02 -10.30 26.59
CA ASN A 333 -5.53 -10.50 27.95
C ASN A 333 -4.66 -11.45 28.78
N VAL A 334 -3.80 -12.24 28.12
CA VAL A 334 -2.87 -13.18 28.78
C VAL A 334 -1.74 -12.45 29.51
N GLY A 335 -1.41 -11.22 29.13
CA GLY A 335 -0.38 -10.39 29.75
C GLY A 335 -0.82 -9.61 30.99
N THR A 336 -2.00 -9.85 31.56
CA THR A 336 -2.45 -9.20 32.80
C THR A 336 -1.87 -9.94 34.01
N ASP A 337 -1.65 -9.23 35.13
CA ASP A 337 -1.03 -9.74 36.37
C ASP A 337 -1.81 -10.90 37.03
N LYS A 338 -2.83 -11.42 36.37
CA LYS A 338 -3.69 -12.51 36.85
C LYS A 338 -3.13 -13.92 36.59
N TYR A 339 -2.11 -14.06 35.76
CA TYR A 339 -1.58 -15.36 35.39
C TYR A 339 -0.14 -15.54 35.81
N TYR A 340 0.16 -16.70 36.42
CA TYR A 340 1.53 -17.15 36.63
C TYR A 340 2.04 -17.87 35.38
N TYR A 341 3.21 -17.56 34.90
CA TYR A 341 3.80 -18.17 33.72
C TYR A 341 4.68 -19.35 34.07
N PRO A 342 4.67 -20.44 33.32
CA PRO A 342 3.83 -20.70 32.14
C PRO A 342 2.35 -20.97 32.51
N ILE A 343 1.44 -20.63 31.59
CA ILE A 343 0.00 -20.86 31.75
C ILE A 343 -0.31 -22.31 31.45
N ASN A 344 -1.05 -23.00 32.35
CA ASN A 344 -1.51 -24.37 32.19
C ASN A 344 -2.96 -24.39 31.64
N GLY A 345 -3.35 -25.53 31.03
CA GLY A 345 -4.65 -25.71 30.41
C GLY A 345 -5.86 -25.42 31.29
N GLN A 346 -5.73 -25.58 32.61
CA GLN A 346 -6.77 -25.29 33.58
C GLN A 346 -7.10 -23.78 33.71
N ASN A 347 -6.26 -22.91 33.17
CA ASN A 347 -6.36 -21.47 33.32
C ASN A 347 -6.88 -20.76 32.04
N ILE A 348 -7.26 -21.51 30.99
CA ILE A 348 -7.72 -20.97 29.70
C ILE A 348 -9.26 -21.10 29.56
N GLY A 349 -9.96 -21.48 30.61
CA GLY A 349 -11.42 -21.62 30.64
C GLY A 349 -12.19 -20.29 30.62
#